data_3a4c08915874398e3574d843a55d23c3
#
_entry.id   3a4c08915874398e3574d843a55d23c3
#
_cell.length_a   1.000
_cell.length_b   1.000
_cell.length_c   1.000
_cell.angle_alpha   90.00
_cell.angle_beta   90.00
_cell.angle_gamma   90.00
#
_symmetry.space_group_name_H-M   'P 1'
#
loop_
_entity.id
_entity.type
_entity.pdbx_description
1 polymer ?
#
loop_
_entity_poly.entity_id
_entity_poly.type
_entity_poly.pdbx_seq_one_letter_code
_entity_poly.pdbx_strand_id
1 'polypeptide(L)'
;GKSRLAREIGAVAALHFERLMLARSRRRFGRDRRWRFVLAITPDQEARRLSAMPQGRGDLGVRMRRAIAACPPGPVVLVGTDIPALTAAHVAEAFRLLGRHDVVFGPAKDGGFWLVGARHRMPAFGKARWSSRHALDDVLANLPRSSSVGFAATLDDVDDGAAYRRIGLQRGF
;
A
#
# COMPACT_ATOMS: atom_id res chain seq x y z
N GLY A 1 6.89 7.17 -7.46
CA GLY A 1 7.87 7.60 -6.46
C GLY A 1 7.42 8.86 -5.74
N LYS A 2 7.97 9.13 -4.60
CA LYS A 2 7.62 10.26 -3.72
C LYS A 2 8.18 11.60 -4.21
N SER A 3 7.81 12.00 -5.42
CA SER A 3 8.30 13.25 -6.02
C SER A 3 7.90 14.50 -5.23
N ARG A 4 6.75 14.47 -4.55
CA ARG A 4 6.29 15.56 -3.68
C ARG A 4 7.16 15.64 -2.43
N LEU A 5 7.35 14.54 -1.71
CA LEU A 5 8.23 14.49 -0.54
C LEU A 5 9.67 14.91 -0.90
N ALA A 6 10.21 14.38 -2.00
CA ALA A 6 11.56 14.71 -2.44
C ALA A 6 11.76 16.18 -2.78
N ARG A 7 10.74 16.89 -3.30
CA ARG A 7 10.79 18.34 -3.53
C ARG A 7 10.84 19.15 -2.23
N GLU A 8 10.21 18.65 -1.15
CA GLU A 8 10.08 19.38 0.10
C GLU A 8 11.23 19.10 1.10
N ILE A 9 11.77 17.88 1.13
CA ILE A 9 12.84 17.49 2.07
C ILE A 9 14.19 17.16 1.38
N GLY A 10 14.24 17.22 0.06
CA GLY A 10 15.40 16.84 -0.73
C GLY A 10 15.43 15.35 -1.10
N ALA A 11 16.04 15.04 -2.24
CA ALA A 11 16.06 13.70 -2.81
C ALA A 11 16.77 12.67 -1.91
N VAL A 12 17.84 13.06 -1.25
CA VAL A 12 18.64 12.18 -0.37
C VAL A 12 17.82 11.79 0.86
N ALA A 13 17.18 12.74 1.53
CA ALA A 13 16.34 12.48 2.70
C ALA A 13 15.11 11.63 2.35
N ALA A 14 14.47 11.90 1.21
CA ALA A 14 13.36 11.09 0.72
C ALA A 14 13.78 9.65 0.42
N LEU A 15 14.92 9.43 -0.22
CA LEU A 15 15.47 8.09 -0.48
C LEU A 15 15.81 7.35 0.81
N HIS A 16 16.43 8.06 1.77
CA HIS A 16 16.72 7.48 3.09
C HIS A 16 15.45 7.03 3.80
N PHE A 17 14.43 7.88 3.81
CA PHE A 17 13.11 7.57 4.37
C PHE A 17 12.49 6.34 3.69
N GLU A 18 12.47 6.28 2.35
CA GLU A 18 11.95 5.11 1.62
C GLU A 18 12.68 3.82 2.01
N ARG A 19 14.01 3.84 2.07
CA ARG A 19 14.83 2.68 2.45
C ARG A 19 14.55 2.25 3.89
N LEU A 20 14.45 3.20 4.82
CA LEU A 20 14.12 2.93 6.22
C LEU A 20 12.74 2.27 6.36
N MET A 21 11.73 2.82 5.69
CA MET A 21 10.37 2.29 5.74
C MET A 21 10.28 0.90 5.11
N LEU A 22 11.01 0.67 4.03
CA LEU A 22 11.10 -0.64 3.39
C LEU A 22 11.76 -1.68 4.31
N ALA A 23 12.89 -1.35 4.91
CA ALA A 23 13.58 -2.22 5.86
C ALA A 23 12.71 -2.54 7.09
N ARG A 24 11.96 -1.54 7.58
CA ARG A 24 11.00 -1.68 8.67
C ARG A 24 9.85 -2.63 8.31
N SER A 25 9.30 -2.49 7.10
CA SER A 25 8.24 -3.38 6.59
C SER A 25 8.73 -4.82 6.48
N ARG A 26 9.90 -5.05 5.89
CA ARG A 26 10.52 -6.38 5.80
C ARG A 26 10.73 -7.02 7.18
N ARG A 27 11.25 -6.26 8.15
CA ARG A 27 11.48 -6.76 9.51
C ARG A 27 10.18 -7.08 10.23
N ARG A 28 9.14 -6.24 10.08
CA ARG A 28 7.86 -6.35 10.77
C ARG A 28 7.00 -7.46 10.20
N PHE A 29 6.93 -7.59 8.88
CA PHE A 29 5.99 -8.49 8.22
C PHE A 29 6.65 -9.76 7.67
N GLY A 30 7.94 -9.73 7.36
CA GLY A 30 8.63 -10.84 6.71
C GLY A 30 8.86 -12.07 7.62
N ARG A 31 8.71 -11.92 8.94
CA ARG A 31 8.87 -13.03 9.91
C ARG A 31 7.54 -13.53 10.49
N ASP A 32 6.43 -12.91 10.12
CA ASP A 32 5.12 -13.29 10.63
C ASP A 32 4.58 -14.51 9.89
N ARG A 33 4.33 -15.60 10.59
CA ARG A 33 3.91 -16.89 10.01
C ARG A 33 2.45 -16.90 9.54
N ARG A 34 1.68 -15.86 9.84
CA ARG A 34 0.26 -15.76 9.43
C ARG A 34 0.10 -15.49 7.95
N TRP A 35 1.14 -15.03 7.26
CA TRP A 35 1.13 -14.72 5.83
C TRP A 35 2.50 -14.92 5.19
N ARG A 36 2.52 -15.00 3.88
CA ARG A 36 3.73 -14.91 3.07
C ARG A 36 3.95 -13.46 2.68
N PHE A 37 5.06 -12.88 3.10
CA PHE A 37 5.44 -11.53 2.71
C PHE A 37 6.11 -11.51 1.33
N VAL A 38 5.62 -10.64 0.44
CA VAL A 38 6.22 -10.39 -0.88
C VAL A 38 6.42 -8.89 -1.03
N LEU A 39 7.59 -8.51 -1.50
CA LEU A 39 7.92 -7.12 -1.77
C LEU A 39 7.69 -6.82 -3.25
N ALA A 40 6.89 -5.79 -3.56
CA ALA A 40 6.66 -5.30 -4.92
C ALA A 40 7.35 -3.94 -5.12
N ILE A 41 8.27 -3.85 -6.08
CA ILE A 41 9.14 -2.68 -6.28
C ILE A 41 9.06 -2.15 -7.71
N THR A 42 9.25 -0.86 -7.84
CA THR A 42 9.47 -0.14 -9.11
C THR A 42 10.72 0.76 -8.95
N PRO A 43 11.56 0.93 -9.97
CA PRO A 43 11.48 0.31 -11.31
C PRO A 43 11.81 -1.19 -11.30
N ASP A 44 11.39 -1.88 -12.37
CA ASP A 44 11.54 -3.35 -12.48
C ASP A 44 13.00 -3.83 -12.41
N GLN A 45 13.94 -2.98 -12.82
CA GLN A 45 15.37 -3.27 -12.70
C GLN A 45 15.80 -3.41 -11.22
N GLU A 46 15.31 -2.55 -10.36
CA GLU A 46 15.59 -2.60 -8.92
C GLU A 46 14.88 -3.79 -8.27
N ALA A 47 13.67 -4.12 -8.72
CA ALA A 47 12.96 -5.31 -8.28
C ALA A 47 13.78 -6.60 -8.53
N ARG A 48 14.36 -6.75 -9.72
CA ARG A 48 15.26 -7.89 -10.04
C ARG A 48 16.47 -7.93 -9.13
N ARG A 49 17.12 -6.77 -8.90
CA ARG A 49 18.31 -6.66 -8.05
C ARG A 49 18.04 -7.09 -6.59
N LEU A 50 16.83 -6.82 -6.09
CA LEU A 50 16.42 -7.11 -4.72
C LEU A 50 15.65 -8.43 -4.57
N SER A 51 15.56 -9.25 -5.63
CA SER A 51 14.74 -10.47 -5.67
C SER A 51 13.30 -10.20 -5.24
N ALA A 52 12.76 -9.05 -5.67
CA ALA A 52 11.41 -8.59 -5.38
C ALA A 52 10.52 -8.75 -6.62
N MET A 53 9.20 -8.70 -6.42
CA MET A 53 8.23 -8.68 -7.50
C MET A 53 8.27 -7.34 -8.24
N PRO A 54 8.42 -7.30 -9.58
CA PRO A 54 8.30 -6.06 -10.32
C PRO A 54 6.85 -5.59 -10.38
N GLN A 55 6.62 -4.27 -10.22
CA GLN A 55 5.28 -3.70 -10.36
C GLN A 55 4.86 -3.59 -11.84
N GLY A 56 5.82 -3.52 -12.75
CA GLY A 56 5.58 -3.35 -14.18
C GLY A 56 5.10 -1.94 -14.54
N ARG A 57 4.61 -1.80 -15.80
CA ARG A 57 4.13 -0.52 -16.36
C ARG A 57 2.61 -0.37 -16.15
N GLY A 58 2.12 0.85 -16.30
CA GLY A 58 0.73 1.24 -16.19
C GLY A 58 0.49 2.19 -15.01
N ASP A 59 -0.75 2.60 -14.83
CA ASP A 59 -1.17 3.40 -13.69
C ASP A 59 -1.10 2.60 -12.37
N LEU A 60 -1.36 3.27 -11.25
CA LEU A 60 -1.30 2.65 -9.94
C LEU A 60 -2.26 1.46 -9.80
N GLY A 61 -3.47 1.57 -10.36
CA GLY A 61 -4.48 0.51 -10.32
C GLY A 61 -4.06 -0.74 -11.09
N VAL A 62 -3.51 -0.56 -12.30
CA VAL A 62 -2.97 -1.66 -13.11
C VAL A 62 -1.83 -2.37 -12.37
N ARG A 63 -0.92 -1.61 -11.76
CA ARG A 63 0.22 -2.16 -11.01
C ARG A 63 -0.21 -2.93 -9.77
N MET A 64 -1.16 -2.39 -8.99
CA MET A 64 -1.73 -3.08 -7.82
C MET A 64 -2.42 -4.40 -8.20
N ARG A 65 -3.27 -4.37 -9.22
CA ARG A 65 -3.95 -5.59 -9.69
C ARG A 65 -2.98 -6.65 -10.18
N ARG A 66 -1.93 -6.25 -10.92
CA ARG A 66 -0.88 -7.17 -11.37
C ARG A 66 -0.14 -7.80 -10.20
N ALA A 67 0.23 -7.01 -9.19
CA ALA A 67 0.91 -7.51 -8.00
C ALA A 67 0.05 -8.54 -7.25
N ILE A 68 -1.25 -8.26 -7.09
CA ILE A 68 -2.19 -9.18 -6.45
C ILE A 68 -2.37 -10.45 -7.29
N ALA A 69 -2.53 -10.32 -8.61
CA ALA A 69 -2.72 -11.46 -9.52
C ALA A 69 -1.48 -12.37 -9.63
N ALA A 70 -0.30 -11.84 -9.36
CA ALA A 70 0.95 -12.61 -9.36
C ALA A 70 1.18 -13.41 -8.05
N CYS A 71 0.35 -13.20 -7.04
CA CYS A 71 0.39 -13.99 -5.82
C CYS A 71 -0.30 -15.36 -6.01
N PRO A 72 0.08 -16.40 -5.24
CA PRO A 72 -0.64 -17.67 -5.23
C PRO A 72 -2.14 -17.48 -4.92
N PRO A 73 -2.99 -18.46 -5.30
CA PRO A 73 -4.41 -18.43 -4.97
C PRO A 73 -4.66 -18.27 -3.46
N GLY A 74 -5.62 -17.41 -3.11
CA GLY A 74 -6.00 -17.12 -1.74
C GLY A 74 -6.16 -15.62 -1.49
N PRO A 75 -6.48 -15.21 -0.27
CA PRO A 75 -6.57 -13.80 0.11
C PRO A 75 -5.21 -13.10 -0.02
N VAL A 76 -5.21 -11.93 -0.63
CA VAL A 76 -4.01 -11.08 -0.77
C VAL A 76 -4.30 -9.70 -0.21
N VAL A 77 -3.36 -9.18 0.56
CA VAL A 77 -3.39 -7.81 1.08
C VAL A 77 -2.16 -7.07 0.57
N LEU A 78 -2.37 -5.97 -0.11
CA LEU A 78 -1.35 -5.04 -0.59
C LEU A 78 -1.34 -3.80 0.30
N VAL A 79 -0.17 -3.42 0.80
CA VAL A 79 -0.02 -2.25 1.70
C VAL A 79 1.02 -1.27 1.15
N GLY A 80 0.80 0.02 1.36
CA GLY A 80 1.81 1.05 1.16
C GLY A 80 2.98 0.88 2.14
N THR A 81 4.18 1.25 1.71
CA THR A 81 5.37 1.18 2.58
C THR A 81 5.59 2.45 3.41
N ASP A 82 4.86 3.51 3.12
CA ASP A 82 4.98 4.86 3.66
C ASP A 82 4.05 5.17 4.84
N ILE A 83 3.56 4.13 5.51
CA ILE A 83 2.63 4.22 6.63
C ILE A 83 3.38 3.91 7.95
N PRO A 84 3.88 4.89 8.68
CA PRO A 84 4.67 4.66 9.90
C PRO A 84 3.88 3.97 11.02
N ALA A 85 2.57 4.25 11.09
CA ALA A 85 1.66 3.66 12.07
C ALA A 85 1.25 2.22 11.73
N LEU A 86 1.56 1.71 10.53
CA LEU A 86 1.20 0.37 10.09
C LEU A 86 1.82 -0.70 11.00
N THR A 87 0.98 -1.61 11.50
CA THR A 87 1.37 -2.71 12.38
C THR A 87 0.92 -4.06 11.80
N ALA A 88 1.45 -5.15 12.36
CA ALA A 88 0.99 -6.50 12.02
C ALA A 88 -0.48 -6.74 12.41
N ALA A 89 -1.00 -6.05 13.42
CA ALA A 89 -2.41 -6.11 13.80
C ALA A 89 -3.32 -5.57 12.69
N HIS A 90 -2.96 -4.45 12.06
CA HIS A 90 -3.73 -3.89 10.95
C HIS A 90 -3.79 -4.83 9.74
N VAL A 91 -2.68 -5.51 9.41
CA VAL A 91 -2.64 -6.51 8.33
C VAL A 91 -3.51 -7.73 8.69
N ALA A 92 -3.41 -8.21 9.93
CA ALA A 92 -4.24 -9.34 10.41
C ALA A 92 -5.73 -9.00 10.39
N GLU A 93 -6.10 -7.77 10.75
CA GLU A 93 -7.47 -7.29 10.65
C GLU A 93 -7.98 -7.32 9.20
N ALA A 94 -7.18 -6.84 8.26
CA ALA A 94 -7.53 -6.89 6.84
C ALA A 94 -7.80 -8.32 6.35
N PHE A 95 -6.94 -9.29 6.73
CA PHE A 95 -7.20 -10.70 6.41
C PHE A 95 -8.47 -11.24 7.08
N ARG A 96 -8.77 -10.85 8.32
CA ARG A 96 -10.00 -11.22 9.01
C ARG A 96 -11.24 -10.66 8.29
N LEU A 97 -11.17 -9.43 7.82
CA LEU A 97 -12.23 -8.79 7.02
C LEU A 97 -12.43 -9.50 5.67
N LEU A 98 -11.35 -9.94 5.00
CA LEU A 98 -11.43 -10.74 3.77
C LEU A 98 -12.10 -12.11 3.98
N GLY A 99 -12.24 -12.58 5.20
CA GLY A 99 -13.08 -13.74 5.52
C GLY A 99 -14.58 -13.50 5.30
N ARG A 100 -15.04 -12.23 5.22
CA ARG A 100 -16.44 -11.83 5.10
C ARG A 100 -16.72 -10.92 3.91
N HIS A 101 -15.69 -10.32 3.32
CA HIS A 101 -15.79 -9.36 2.22
C HIS A 101 -14.92 -9.79 1.04
N ASP A 102 -15.33 -9.43 -0.18
CA ASP A 102 -14.60 -9.72 -1.40
C ASP A 102 -13.39 -8.81 -1.55
N VAL A 103 -13.54 -7.54 -1.13
CA VAL A 103 -12.50 -6.50 -1.19
C VAL A 103 -12.45 -5.76 0.15
N VAL A 104 -11.24 -5.41 0.58
CA VAL A 104 -11.03 -4.63 1.80
C VAL A 104 -10.12 -3.43 1.47
N PHE A 105 -10.50 -2.26 1.97
CA PHE A 105 -9.67 -1.06 1.91
C PHE A 105 -9.26 -0.61 3.30
N GLY A 106 -8.06 -0.06 3.43
CA GLY A 106 -7.62 0.74 4.56
C GLY A 106 -7.56 2.21 4.13
N PRO A 107 -8.57 3.04 4.48
CA PRO A 107 -8.59 4.44 4.06
C PRO A 107 -7.39 5.22 4.57
N ALA A 108 -6.91 6.17 3.79
CA ALA A 108 -5.95 7.20 4.20
C ALA A 108 -6.66 8.53 4.38
N LYS A 109 -6.15 9.40 5.27
CA LYS A 109 -6.80 10.69 5.56
C LYS A 109 -6.77 11.66 4.39
N ASP A 110 -5.89 11.45 3.42
CA ASP A 110 -5.79 12.25 2.20
C ASP A 110 -6.86 11.92 1.14
N GLY A 111 -7.76 10.94 1.43
CA GLY A 111 -8.78 10.44 0.51
C GLY A 111 -8.30 9.33 -0.42
N GLY A 112 -7.07 8.84 -0.24
CA GLY A 112 -6.53 7.63 -0.82
C GLY A 112 -6.79 6.41 0.07
N PHE A 113 -5.96 5.39 -0.11
CA PHE A 113 -5.95 4.21 0.76
C PHE A 113 -4.53 3.66 0.92
N TRP A 114 -4.19 3.28 2.13
CA TRP A 114 -2.91 2.68 2.48
C TRP A 114 -2.89 1.16 2.30
N LEU A 115 -4.08 0.54 2.20
CA LEU A 115 -4.26 -0.89 2.03
C LEU A 115 -5.37 -1.17 1.04
N VAL A 116 -5.16 -2.17 0.19
CA VAL A 116 -6.21 -2.84 -0.55
C VAL A 116 -6.00 -4.35 -0.47
N GLY A 117 -7.07 -5.09 -0.20
CA GLY A 117 -7.06 -6.54 -0.17
C GLY A 117 -8.15 -7.14 -1.05
N ALA A 118 -7.91 -8.35 -1.56
CA ALA A 118 -8.89 -9.13 -2.29
C ALA A 118 -8.94 -10.55 -1.74
N ARG A 119 -10.16 -11.07 -1.57
CA ARG A 119 -10.39 -12.45 -1.13
C ARG A 119 -9.99 -13.45 -2.22
N HIS A 120 -10.24 -13.13 -3.48
CA HIS A 120 -9.96 -13.96 -4.65
C HIS A 120 -9.24 -13.12 -5.73
N ARG A 121 -10.00 -12.57 -6.67
CA ARG A 121 -9.48 -11.69 -7.73
C ARG A 121 -9.79 -10.24 -7.42
N MET A 122 -8.82 -9.37 -7.59
CA MET A 122 -9.06 -7.94 -7.49
C MET A 122 -9.87 -7.46 -8.70
N PRO A 123 -11.04 -6.84 -8.50
CA PRO A 123 -11.82 -6.22 -9.57
C PRO A 123 -11.03 -5.12 -10.28
N ALA A 124 -11.50 -4.70 -11.44
CA ALA A 124 -10.93 -3.52 -12.10
C ALA A 124 -11.26 -2.26 -11.29
N PHE A 125 -10.25 -1.39 -11.11
CA PHE A 125 -10.46 -0.11 -10.43
C PHE A 125 -11.07 0.96 -11.33
N GLY A 126 -11.27 0.66 -12.62
CA GLY A 126 -11.79 1.61 -13.60
C GLY A 126 -10.89 2.84 -13.78
N LYS A 127 -11.49 3.95 -14.15
CA LYS A 127 -10.82 5.25 -14.22
C LYS A 127 -10.86 5.88 -12.84
N ALA A 128 -9.73 5.94 -12.15
CA ALA A 128 -9.60 6.60 -10.85
C ALA A 128 -8.61 7.76 -10.94
N ARG A 129 -8.88 8.83 -10.23
CA ARG A 129 -8.00 10.00 -10.09
C ARG A 129 -6.91 9.70 -9.07
N TRP A 130 -5.92 8.91 -9.49
CA TRP A 130 -4.81 8.51 -8.63
C TRP A 130 -4.06 9.71 -8.06
N SER A 131 -3.51 9.56 -6.85
CA SER A 131 -2.79 10.62 -6.12
C SER A 131 -3.65 11.86 -5.85
N SER A 132 -4.94 11.69 -5.66
CA SER A 132 -5.89 12.75 -5.29
C SER A 132 -6.79 12.31 -4.14
N ARG A 133 -7.42 13.26 -3.48
CA ARG A 133 -8.40 13.02 -2.40
C ARG A 133 -9.65 12.23 -2.84
N HIS A 134 -9.79 11.95 -4.12
CA HIS A 134 -10.92 11.23 -4.71
C HIS A 134 -10.57 9.79 -5.09
N ALA A 135 -9.33 9.34 -4.84
CA ALA A 135 -8.85 8.06 -5.33
C ALA A 135 -9.66 6.87 -4.79
N LEU A 136 -9.97 6.88 -3.48
CA LEU A 136 -10.78 5.83 -2.87
C LEU A 136 -12.22 5.85 -3.39
N ASP A 137 -12.86 7.02 -3.43
CA ASP A 137 -14.24 7.18 -3.91
C ASP A 137 -14.40 6.72 -5.36
N ASP A 138 -13.46 7.12 -6.24
CA ASP A 138 -13.47 6.71 -7.63
C ASP A 138 -13.33 5.18 -7.78
N VAL A 139 -12.45 4.56 -6.99
CA VAL A 139 -12.29 3.10 -6.99
C VAL A 139 -13.56 2.41 -6.51
N LEU A 140 -14.14 2.87 -5.41
CA LEU A 140 -15.39 2.30 -4.86
C LEU A 140 -16.54 2.40 -5.87
N ALA A 141 -16.68 3.54 -6.55
CA ALA A 141 -17.71 3.75 -7.57
C ALA A 141 -17.56 2.83 -8.79
N ASN A 142 -16.34 2.38 -9.07
CA ASN A 142 -16.04 1.48 -10.20
C ASN A 142 -16.09 -0.02 -9.84
N LEU A 143 -16.26 -0.37 -8.55
CA LEU A 143 -16.38 -1.78 -8.18
C LEU A 143 -17.72 -2.36 -8.67
N PRO A 144 -17.75 -3.67 -9.02
CA PRO A 144 -19.01 -4.36 -9.29
C PRO A 144 -19.97 -4.22 -8.11
N ARG A 145 -21.25 -3.93 -8.38
CA ARG A 145 -22.28 -3.79 -7.33
C ARG A 145 -22.44 -5.04 -6.46
N SER A 146 -22.08 -6.20 -6.98
CA SER A 146 -22.09 -7.48 -6.27
C SER A 146 -20.93 -7.66 -5.32
N SER A 147 -19.89 -6.83 -5.38
CA SER A 147 -18.71 -6.95 -4.52
C SER A 147 -19.03 -6.43 -3.12
N SER A 148 -18.87 -7.27 -2.12
CA SER A 148 -18.90 -6.84 -0.72
C SER A 148 -17.59 -6.16 -0.33
N VAL A 149 -17.68 -4.96 0.28
CA VAL A 149 -16.53 -4.14 0.64
C VAL A 149 -16.44 -3.98 2.15
N GLY A 150 -15.27 -4.27 2.70
CA GLY A 150 -14.94 -4.03 4.10
C GLY A 150 -13.90 -2.89 4.24
N PHE A 151 -13.89 -2.25 5.40
CA PHE A 151 -12.95 -1.18 5.71
C PHE A 151 -12.16 -1.51 6.97
N ALA A 152 -10.83 -1.45 6.87
CA ALA A 152 -9.91 -1.47 8.00
C ALA A 152 -9.75 -0.06 8.58
N ALA A 153 -8.96 0.06 9.65
CA ALA A 153 -8.70 1.36 10.30
C ALA A 153 -8.13 2.40 9.32
N THR A 154 -8.52 3.66 9.50
CA THR A 154 -7.94 4.79 8.76
C THR A 154 -6.55 5.12 9.33
N LEU A 155 -5.53 5.17 8.48
CA LEU A 155 -4.16 5.53 8.85
C LEU A 155 -3.66 6.71 8.00
N ASP A 156 -2.58 7.34 8.48
CA ASP A 156 -1.90 8.40 7.76
C ASP A 156 -0.68 7.87 7.02
N ASP A 157 -0.49 8.32 5.80
CA ASP A 157 0.74 8.16 5.04
C ASP A 157 1.67 9.37 5.18
N VAL A 158 2.89 9.25 4.65
CA VAL A 158 3.90 10.30 4.64
C VAL A 158 4.21 10.68 3.21
N ASP A 159 3.42 11.62 2.70
CA ASP A 159 3.54 12.09 1.32
C ASP A 159 4.19 13.47 1.18
N ASP A 160 4.28 14.22 2.27
CA ASP A 160 4.83 15.58 2.29
C ASP A 160 5.79 15.82 3.45
N GLY A 161 6.51 16.95 3.39
CA GLY A 161 7.48 17.35 4.42
C GLY A 161 6.85 17.65 5.77
N ALA A 162 5.58 18.06 5.83
CA ALA A 162 4.89 18.32 7.10
C ALA A 162 4.60 16.98 7.82
N ALA A 163 4.10 15.98 7.10
CA ALA A 163 3.91 14.63 7.62
C ALA A 163 5.26 14.01 8.05
N TYR A 164 6.32 14.18 7.25
CA TYR A 164 7.66 13.72 7.57
C TYR A 164 8.19 14.34 8.88
N ARG A 165 8.09 15.66 9.06
CA ARG A 165 8.53 16.35 10.29
C ARG A 165 7.74 15.92 11.53
N ARG A 166 6.42 15.70 11.41
CA ARG A 166 5.59 15.19 12.52
C ARG A 166 6.10 13.84 13.05
N ILE A 167 6.57 12.95 12.18
CA ILE A 167 7.10 11.65 12.60
C ILE A 167 8.45 11.79 13.28
N GLY A 168 9.34 12.63 12.77
CA GLY A 168 10.65 12.91 13.37
C GLY A 168 10.55 13.45 14.78
N LEU A 169 9.58 14.35 15.03
CA LEU A 169 9.30 14.92 16.36
C LEU A 169 8.73 13.91 17.37
N GLN A 170 8.04 12.86 16.88
CA GLN A 170 7.40 11.88 17.76
C GLN A 170 8.31 10.69 18.13
N ARG A 171 9.43 10.47 17.46
CA ARG A 171 10.19 9.21 17.57
C ARG A 171 11.71 9.35 17.68
N GLY A 172 12.28 10.55 17.73
CA GLY A 172 13.73 10.73 17.86
C GLY A 172 14.50 9.84 16.87
N PHE A 173 14.46 10.19 15.58
CA PHE A 173 15.26 9.52 14.55
C PHE A 173 16.70 9.99 14.59
#